data_a7e6d170dfa4bad93e72102aca8ca683
#
_entry.id   a7e6d170dfa4bad93e72102aca8ca683
#
_cell.length_a   1.000
_cell.length_b   1.000
_cell.length_c   1.000
_cell.angle_alpha   90.00
_cell.angle_beta   90.00
_cell.angle_gamma   90.00
#
_symmetry.space_group_name_H-M   'P 1'
#
loop_
_entity.id
_entity.type
_entity.pdbx_description
1 polymer ?
#
loop_
_entity_poly.entity_id
_entity_poly.type
_entity_poly.pdbx_seq_one_letter_code
_entity_poly.pdbx_strand_id
1 'polypeptide(L)'
;MSTTRGRRGSDDVSVAPPGNVLLRAPTLSDGKRTICPSLHADDDVNLCVVSLSGTPDRILDTWRQHGGLPSKVGIVTADETRSATAADAPSAAVGPDGTTVSTTTVSEPGDLTGIGIKISQCLSAWADDDETTVVCFDSLTTLLQYADVQRVFRFLHMLTRQVENAGALAY
;
A
#
# COMPACT_ATOMS: atom_id res chain seq x y z
N MET A 1 -38.03 25.18 17.27
CA MET A 1 -37.26 25.37 16.04
C MET A 1 -36.06 24.45 16.05
N SER A 2 -36.22 23.27 15.45
CA SER A 2 -35.14 22.25 15.39
C SER A 2 -34.35 22.44 14.10
N THR A 3 -33.10 22.78 14.23
CA THR A 3 -32.18 22.93 13.09
C THR A 3 -31.59 21.58 12.78
N THR A 4 -32.12 20.90 11.77
CA THR A 4 -31.54 19.67 11.20
C THR A 4 -30.27 20.04 10.45
N ARG A 5 -29.11 19.71 11.02
CA ARG A 5 -27.84 19.75 10.32
C ARG A 5 -27.84 18.62 9.27
N GLY A 6 -27.92 18.98 7.99
CA GLY A 6 -27.78 18.06 6.89
C GLY A 6 -26.40 17.40 6.93
N ARG A 7 -26.39 16.09 7.13
CA ARG A 7 -25.26 15.24 6.76
C ARG A 7 -25.05 15.42 5.26
N ARG A 8 -23.90 15.95 4.85
CA ARG A 8 -23.44 15.81 3.47
C ARG A 8 -23.17 14.30 3.29
N GLY A 9 -23.91 13.67 2.39
CA GLY A 9 -23.64 12.32 1.96
C GLY A 9 -22.26 12.32 1.31
N SER A 10 -21.28 11.74 2.00
CA SER A 10 -20.15 11.11 1.34
C SER A 10 -20.78 9.91 0.65
N ASP A 11 -20.72 9.86 -0.70
CA ASP A 11 -20.93 8.62 -1.42
C ASP A 11 -19.85 7.66 -0.92
N ASP A 12 -20.26 6.72 -0.09
CA ASP A 12 -19.39 5.71 0.52
C ASP A 12 -19.05 4.71 -0.59
N VAL A 13 -17.92 4.94 -1.26
CA VAL A 13 -17.40 4.04 -2.27
C VAL A 13 -16.74 2.87 -1.54
N SER A 14 -17.53 1.88 -1.20
CA SER A 14 -17.04 0.61 -0.68
C SER A 14 -16.65 -0.30 -1.84
N VAL A 15 -15.40 -0.74 -1.88
CA VAL A 15 -14.91 -1.74 -2.82
C VAL A 15 -14.66 -3.04 -2.06
N ALA A 16 -15.37 -4.10 -2.46
CA ALA A 16 -15.21 -5.41 -1.85
C ALA A 16 -14.03 -6.18 -2.46
N PRO A 17 -13.22 -6.92 -1.66
CA PRO A 17 -12.22 -7.82 -2.18
C PRO A 17 -12.87 -9.06 -2.86
N PRO A 18 -12.17 -9.73 -3.82
CA PRO A 18 -10.92 -9.29 -4.42
C PRO A 18 -11.13 -8.16 -5.43
N GLY A 19 -10.18 -7.25 -5.54
CA GLY A 19 -10.31 -6.17 -6.50
C GLY A 19 -9.06 -5.30 -6.67
N ASN A 20 -9.06 -4.54 -7.77
CA ASN A 20 -8.01 -3.58 -8.06
C ASN A 20 -8.65 -2.24 -8.42
N VAL A 21 -8.25 -1.18 -7.74
CA VAL A 21 -8.80 0.18 -7.89
C VAL A 21 -7.72 1.13 -8.33
N LEU A 22 -7.94 1.83 -9.43
CA LEU A 22 -7.05 2.91 -9.85
C LEU A 22 -7.58 4.23 -9.31
N LEU A 23 -6.87 4.80 -8.34
CA LEU A 23 -7.15 6.12 -7.80
C LEU A 23 -6.50 7.21 -8.64
N ARG A 24 -7.31 8.16 -9.11
CA ARG A 24 -6.84 9.33 -9.81
C ARG A 24 -7.02 10.58 -8.95
N ALA A 25 -5.91 11.21 -8.58
CA ALA A 25 -5.91 12.43 -7.80
C ALA A 25 -5.01 13.51 -8.45
N PRO A 26 -5.29 14.80 -8.23
CA PRO A 26 -4.40 15.88 -8.67
C PRO A 26 -3.01 15.74 -8.04
N THR A 27 -1.94 16.01 -8.82
CA THR A 27 -0.55 15.77 -8.40
C THR A 27 -0.14 16.52 -7.13
N LEU A 28 -0.71 17.69 -6.90
CA LEU A 28 -0.39 18.55 -5.75
C LEU A 28 -1.38 18.40 -4.57
N SER A 29 -2.28 17.41 -4.61
CA SER A 29 -3.18 17.19 -3.48
C SER A 29 -2.50 16.33 -2.41
N ASP A 30 -2.49 16.78 -1.16
CA ASP A 30 -2.11 15.97 -0.02
C ASP A 30 -3.03 14.75 0.13
N GLY A 31 -4.24 14.83 -0.41
CA GLY A 31 -5.28 13.81 -0.35
C GLY A 31 -4.87 12.44 -0.93
N LYS A 32 -3.96 12.40 -1.92
CA LYS A 32 -3.56 11.10 -2.51
C LYS A 32 -2.92 10.13 -1.50
N ARG A 33 -2.20 10.65 -0.51
CA ARG A 33 -1.53 9.85 0.54
C ARG A 33 -2.48 9.44 1.65
N THR A 34 -3.59 10.15 1.78
CA THR A 34 -4.57 9.94 2.85
C THR A 34 -5.76 9.10 2.40
N ILE A 35 -5.90 8.86 1.08
CA ILE A 35 -7.04 8.10 0.54
C ILE A 35 -7.05 6.67 1.08
N CYS A 36 -5.95 5.91 0.92
CA CYS A 36 -5.89 4.53 1.44
C CYS A 36 -6.13 4.46 2.95
N PRO A 37 -5.45 5.26 3.80
CA PRO A 37 -5.74 5.28 5.23
C PRO A 37 -7.19 5.62 5.56
N SER A 38 -7.78 6.58 4.83
CA SER A 38 -9.16 7.00 5.08
C SER A 38 -10.21 5.97 4.65
N LEU A 39 -9.91 5.15 3.63
CA LEU A 39 -10.81 4.09 3.17
C LEU A 39 -10.84 2.89 4.14
N HIS A 40 -9.79 2.69 4.92
CA HIS A 40 -9.63 1.55 5.83
C HIS A 40 -9.44 1.98 7.29
N ALA A 41 -9.94 3.17 7.65
CA ALA A 41 -9.76 3.73 8.98
C ALA A 41 -10.37 2.87 10.11
N ASP A 42 -11.46 2.18 9.81
CA ASP A 42 -12.23 1.37 10.76
C ASP A 42 -12.18 -0.14 10.42
N ASP A 43 -11.38 -0.54 9.42
CA ASP A 43 -11.31 -1.91 8.97
C ASP A 43 -10.15 -2.66 9.65
N ASP A 44 -10.39 -3.92 10.01
CA ASP A 44 -9.32 -4.83 10.41
C ASP A 44 -8.74 -5.47 9.14
N VAL A 45 -7.55 -5.00 8.73
CA VAL A 45 -6.88 -5.40 7.50
C VAL A 45 -5.40 -5.69 7.73
N ASN A 46 -4.80 -6.51 6.88
CA ASN A 46 -3.36 -6.60 6.75
C ASN A 46 -2.91 -5.63 5.65
N LEU A 47 -1.97 -4.74 5.93
CA LEU A 47 -1.61 -3.64 5.05
C LEU A 47 -0.24 -3.86 4.39
N CYS A 48 -0.19 -3.89 3.06
CA CYS A 48 1.05 -3.82 2.29
C CYS A 48 1.14 -2.47 1.57
N VAL A 49 2.08 -1.62 1.97
CA VAL A 49 2.32 -0.32 1.33
C VAL A 49 3.56 -0.39 0.45
N VAL A 50 3.41 -0.08 -0.83
CA VAL A 50 4.53 0.13 -1.74
C VAL A 50 4.70 1.62 -1.98
N SER A 51 5.82 2.18 -1.55
CA SER A 51 6.11 3.60 -1.75
C SER A 51 7.51 3.79 -2.34
N LEU A 52 7.53 4.33 -3.56
CA LEU A 52 8.77 4.52 -4.32
C LEU A 52 9.48 5.86 -3.99
N SER A 53 8.86 6.71 -3.18
CA SER A 53 9.38 8.04 -2.85
C SER A 53 9.25 8.42 -1.38
N GLY A 54 8.66 7.54 -0.56
CA GLY A 54 8.43 7.77 0.87
C GLY A 54 9.40 7.00 1.77
N THR A 55 9.58 7.50 2.99
CA THR A 55 10.28 6.75 4.04
C THR A 55 9.27 5.98 4.88
N PRO A 56 9.66 4.83 5.50
CA PRO A 56 8.77 4.06 6.37
C PRO A 56 8.13 4.89 7.47
N ASP A 57 8.87 5.76 8.13
CA ASP A 57 8.35 6.60 9.22
C ASP A 57 7.22 7.52 8.76
N ARG A 58 7.39 8.18 7.59
CA ARG A 58 6.35 9.05 7.02
C ARG A 58 5.08 8.30 6.64
N ILE A 59 5.24 7.07 6.14
CA ILE A 59 4.11 6.20 5.79
C ILE A 59 3.33 5.87 7.07
N LEU A 60 4.02 5.38 8.10
CA LEU A 60 3.41 5.02 9.38
C LEU A 60 2.74 6.21 10.04
N ASP A 61 3.37 7.39 10.04
CA ASP A 61 2.79 8.61 10.60
C ASP A 61 1.52 9.05 9.85
N THR A 62 1.50 8.93 8.53
CA THR A 62 0.31 9.23 7.73
C THR A 62 -0.86 8.32 8.09
N TRP A 63 -0.61 7.02 8.25
CA TRP A 63 -1.64 6.06 8.64
C TRP A 63 -2.14 6.34 10.06
N ARG A 64 -1.26 6.57 11.04
CA ARG A 64 -1.64 6.92 12.42
C ARG A 64 -2.54 8.15 12.49
N GLN A 65 -2.31 9.15 11.64
CA GLN A 65 -3.07 10.40 11.62
C GLN A 65 -4.47 10.26 11.00
N HIS A 66 -4.70 9.25 10.14
CA HIS A 66 -5.91 9.18 9.32
C HIS A 66 -6.79 7.93 9.56
N GLY A 67 -6.39 7.03 10.42
CA GLY A 67 -7.19 5.82 10.68
C GLY A 67 -6.56 4.86 11.69
N GLY A 68 -5.32 5.12 12.07
CA GLY A 68 -4.55 4.18 12.88
C GLY A 68 -3.79 3.15 12.03
N LEU A 69 -2.98 2.35 12.69
CA LEU A 69 -2.23 1.27 12.03
C LEU A 69 -2.96 -0.06 12.23
N PRO A 70 -3.09 -0.85 11.15
CA PRO A 70 -3.51 -2.24 11.26
C PRO A 70 -2.53 -3.07 12.09
N SER A 71 -2.96 -4.26 12.52
CA SER A 71 -2.13 -5.18 13.33
C SER A 71 -0.85 -5.62 12.60
N LYS A 72 -0.91 -5.74 11.28
CA LYS A 72 0.22 -6.14 10.44
C LYS A 72 0.43 -5.16 9.29
N VAL A 73 1.65 -4.63 9.17
CA VAL A 73 2.03 -3.67 8.13
C VAL A 73 3.31 -4.12 7.45
N GLY A 74 3.25 -4.35 6.14
CA GLY A 74 4.40 -4.56 5.27
C GLY A 74 4.70 -3.29 4.48
N ILE A 75 5.93 -2.81 4.53
CA ILE A 75 6.35 -1.62 3.79
C ILE A 75 7.43 -2.01 2.79
N VAL A 76 7.19 -1.72 1.52
CA VAL A 76 8.15 -1.88 0.43
C VAL A 76 8.59 -0.50 -0.03
N THR A 77 9.87 -0.19 0.12
CA THR A 77 10.47 1.07 -0.33
C THR A 77 11.56 0.84 -1.38
N ALA A 78 11.93 1.87 -2.11
CA ALA A 78 13.10 1.87 -2.98
C ALA A 78 14.20 2.74 -2.36
N ASP A 79 15.45 2.23 -2.36
CA ASP A 79 16.60 2.97 -1.84
C ASP A 79 17.81 2.76 -2.77
N GLU A 80 18.11 3.79 -3.56
CA GLU A 80 19.24 3.79 -4.50
C GLU A 80 20.62 3.76 -3.82
N THR A 81 20.66 4.03 -2.51
CA THR A 81 21.93 4.09 -1.76
C THR A 81 22.33 2.76 -1.13
N ARG A 82 21.42 1.79 -1.08
CA ARG A 82 21.68 0.47 -0.51
C ARG A 82 22.20 -0.52 -1.54
N SER A 83 23.34 -1.13 -1.25
CA SER A 83 23.86 -2.25 -2.03
C SER A 83 22.88 -3.44 -1.98
N ALA A 84 22.68 -4.12 -3.10
CA ALA A 84 21.74 -5.23 -3.26
C ALA A 84 21.88 -6.35 -2.19
N THR A 85 23.04 -6.52 -1.58
CA THR A 85 23.31 -7.52 -0.55
C THR A 85 22.71 -7.19 0.83
N ALA A 86 22.34 -5.93 1.07
CA ALA A 86 21.72 -5.50 2.34
C ALA A 86 20.19 -5.37 2.25
N ALA A 87 19.64 -5.48 1.04
CA ALA A 87 18.22 -5.26 0.76
C ALA A 87 17.30 -6.47 1.03
N ASP A 88 17.86 -7.67 1.21
CA ASP A 88 17.08 -8.91 1.18
C ASP A 88 16.50 -9.38 2.53
N ALA A 89 16.97 -8.84 3.65
CA ALA A 89 16.44 -9.21 4.96
C ALA A 89 15.29 -8.29 5.36
N PRO A 90 14.07 -8.79 5.59
CA PRO A 90 13.00 -7.99 6.15
C PRO A 90 13.39 -7.55 7.58
N SER A 91 13.34 -6.26 7.82
CA SER A 91 13.44 -5.71 9.17
C SER A 91 12.05 -5.73 9.77
N ALA A 92 11.80 -6.63 10.71
CA ALA A 92 10.53 -6.67 11.43
C ALA A 92 10.69 -6.03 12.82
N ALA A 93 9.75 -5.17 13.19
CA ALA A 93 9.66 -4.54 14.49
C ALA A 93 8.22 -4.55 14.99
N VAL A 94 8.05 -4.68 16.31
CA VAL A 94 6.74 -4.52 16.94
C VAL A 94 6.69 -3.12 17.52
N GLY A 95 5.71 -2.33 17.08
CA GLY A 95 5.46 -0.98 17.57
C GLY A 95 4.88 -0.97 18.98
N PRO A 96 4.87 0.19 19.65
CA PRO A 96 4.33 0.35 21.00
C PRO A 96 2.81 0.12 21.05
N ASP A 97 2.13 0.21 19.93
CA ASP A 97 0.70 -0.05 19.71
C ASP A 97 0.37 -1.52 19.42
N GLY A 98 1.37 -2.40 19.44
CA GLY A 98 1.22 -3.82 19.13
C GLY A 98 1.25 -4.15 17.63
N THR A 99 1.34 -3.14 16.76
CA THR A 99 1.47 -3.33 15.31
C THR A 99 2.78 -4.02 14.95
N THR A 100 2.71 -5.08 14.16
CA THR A 100 3.90 -5.71 13.58
C THR A 100 4.23 -5.03 12.25
N VAL A 101 5.36 -4.34 12.20
CA VAL A 101 5.84 -3.65 10.98
C VAL A 101 7.00 -4.42 10.37
N SER A 102 6.88 -4.81 9.11
CA SER A 102 7.95 -5.41 8.31
C SER A 102 8.34 -4.44 7.21
N THR A 103 9.61 -4.07 7.13
CA THR A 103 10.11 -3.18 6.07
C THR A 103 11.08 -3.95 5.19
N THR A 104 10.87 -3.84 3.88
CA THR A 104 11.76 -4.36 2.85
C THR A 104 12.09 -3.29 1.84
N THR A 105 13.25 -3.40 1.21
CA THR A 105 13.73 -2.39 0.25
C THR A 105 14.08 -3.07 -1.06
N VAL A 106 13.74 -2.43 -2.18
CA VAL A 106 14.25 -2.79 -3.51
C VAL A 106 15.39 -1.85 -3.89
N SER A 107 16.28 -2.29 -4.77
CA SER A 107 17.51 -1.57 -5.11
C SER A 107 17.25 -0.26 -5.86
N GLU A 108 16.17 -0.19 -6.64
CA GLU A 108 15.80 1.00 -7.40
C GLU A 108 14.28 1.04 -7.65
N PRO A 109 13.68 2.24 -7.85
CA PRO A 109 12.25 2.36 -8.12
C PRO A 109 11.78 1.66 -9.40
N GLY A 110 12.70 1.40 -10.35
CA GLY A 110 12.43 0.69 -11.61
C GLY A 110 12.55 -0.82 -11.54
N ASP A 111 12.90 -1.39 -10.39
CA ASP A 111 12.98 -2.84 -10.19
C ASP A 111 11.58 -3.47 -9.99
N LEU A 112 10.85 -3.57 -11.11
CA LEU A 112 9.49 -4.13 -11.13
C LEU A 112 9.45 -5.58 -10.64
N THR A 113 10.50 -6.34 -10.90
CA THR A 113 10.61 -7.74 -10.46
C THR A 113 10.75 -7.82 -8.94
N GLY A 114 11.66 -7.04 -8.38
CA GLY A 114 11.86 -6.95 -6.94
C GLY A 114 10.60 -6.47 -6.22
N ILE A 115 9.95 -5.43 -6.73
CA ILE A 115 8.67 -4.93 -6.18
C ILE A 115 7.62 -6.05 -6.19
N GLY A 116 7.44 -6.74 -7.32
CA GLY A 116 6.49 -7.84 -7.45
C GLY A 116 6.75 -8.98 -6.47
N ILE A 117 8.02 -9.36 -6.28
CA ILE A 117 8.43 -10.39 -5.32
C ILE A 117 8.08 -9.96 -3.88
N LYS A 118 8.36 -8.70 -3.51
CA LYS A 118 8.08 -8.21 -2.15
C LYS A 118 6.57 -8.15 -1.86
N ILE A 119 5.75 -7.73 -2.83
CA ILE A 119 4.29 -7.81 -2.71
C ILE A 119 3.83 -9.26 -2.58
N SER A 120 4.36 -10.17 -3.40
CA SER A 120 4.07 -11.62 -3.28
C SER A 120 4.35 -12.16 -1.89
N GLN A 121 5.47 -11.76 -1.30
CA GLN A 121 5.85 -12.18 0.04
C GLN A 121 4.85 -11.71 1.09
N CYS A 122 4.38 -10.46 1.01
CA CYS A 122 3.33 -9.95 1.89
C CYS A 122 2.02 -10.74 1.71
N LEU A 123 1.55 -10.91 0.47
CA LEU A 123 0.33 -11.66 0.17
C LEU A 123 0.38 -13.10 0.68
N SER A 124 1.54 -13.77 0.50
CA SER A 124 1.72 -15.16 0.96
C SER A 124 1.85 -15.26 2.47
N ALA A 125 2.48 -14.29 3.12
CA ALA A 125 2.67 -14.30 4.58
C ALA A 125 1.34 -14.18 5.34
N TRP A 126 0.34 -13.59 4.71
CA TRP A 126 -0.98 -13.34 5.31
C TRP A 126 -2.12 -14.12 4.64
N ALA A 127 -1.78 -15.11 3.80
CA ALA A 127 -2.77 -15.89 3.04
C ALA A 127 -3.74 -16.69 3.91
N ASP A 128 -3.31 -17.07 5.12
CA ASP A 128 -4.10 -17.86 6.07
C ASP A 128 -4.70 -16.99 7.19
N ASP A 129 -4.56 -15.67 7.10
CA ASP A 129 -5.16 -14.74 8.05
C ASP A 129 -6.65 -14.53 7.74
N ASP A 130 -7.44 -14.23 8.76
CA ASP A 130 -8.87 -13.91 8.61
C ASP A 130 -9.09 -12.51 8.04
N GLU A 131 -8.13 -11.61 8.23
CA GLU A 131 -8.19 -10.22 7.77
C GLU A 131 -7.88 -10.10 6.28
N THR A 132 -8.62 -9.22 5.61
CA THR A 132 -8.36 -8.90 4.21
C THR A 132 -7.00 -8.21 4.03
N THR A 133 -6.19 -8.68 3.09
CA THR A 133 -4.96 -7.99 2.71
C THR A 133 -5.26 -6.83 1.76
N VAL A 134 -4.77 -5.63 2.12
CA VAL A 134 -4.87 -4.41 1.31
C VAL A 134 -3.47 -4.01 0.83
N VAL A 135 -3.33 -3.82 -0.48
CA VAL A 135 -2.11 -3.34 -1.13
C VAL A 135 -2.29 -1.89 -1.56
N CYS A 136 -1.55 -0.97 -0.96
CA CYS A 136 -1.53 0.44 -1.37
C CYS A 136 -0.26 0.75 -2.17
N PHE A 137 -0.39 1.10 -3.44
CA PHE A 137 0.72 1.39 -4.33
C PHE A 137 0.86 2.91 -4.61
N ASP A 138 1.84 3.57 -3.98
CA ASP A 138 2.11 5.00 -4.19
C ASP A 138 3.46 5.21 -4.91
N SER A 139 3.50 5.50 -6.19
CA SER A 139 2.40 5.66 -7.14
C SER A 139 2.84 5.19 -8.54
N LEU A 140 1.88 4.83 -9.37
CA LEU A 140 2.16 4.50 -10.78
C LEU A 140 2.80 5.68 -11.54
N THR A 141 2.44 6.92 -11.20
CA THR A 141 3.07 8.11 -11.79
C THR A 141 4.56 8.17 -11.49
N THR A 142 4.96 7.81 -10.28
CA THR A 142 6.38 7.72 -9.91
C THR A 142 7.05 6.58 -10.66
N LEU A 143 6.42 5.41 -10.73
CA LEU A 143 6.96 4.24 -11.43
C LEU A 143 7.26 4.51 -12.90
N LEU A 144 6.37 5.25 -13.59
CA LEU A 144 6.51 5.64 -14.99
C LEU A 144 7.68 6.61 -15.26
N GLN A 145 8.32 7.15 -14.23
CA GLN A 145 9.55 7.94 -14.37
C GLN A 145 10.80 7.04 -14.47
N TYR A 146 10.71 5.80 -13.98
CA TYR A 146 11.83 4.85 -13.91
C TYR A 146 11.69 3.66 -14.86
N ALA A 147 10.50 3.39 -15.38
CA ALA A 147 10.26 2.28 -16.29
C ALA A 147 9.34 2.70 -17.44
N ASP A 148 9.55 2.10 -18.61
CA ASP A 148 8.69 2.36 -19.77
C ASP A 148 7.28 1.80 -19.59
N VAL A 149 6.31 2.41 -20.30
CA VAL A 149 4.89 2.09 -20.20
C VAL A 149 4.59 0.61 -20.46
N GLN A 150 5.31 -0.03 -21.38
CA GLN A 150 5.07 -1.44 -21.73
C GLN A 150 5.48 -2.37 -20.59
N ARG A 151 6.62 -2.08 -19.94
CA ARG A 151 7.08 -2.83 -18.77
C ARG A 151 6.11 -2.64 -17.60
N VAL A 152 5.71 -1.40 -17.33
CA VAL A 152 4.73 -1.08 -16.28
C VAL A 152 3.40 -1.77 -16.54
N PHE A 153 2.91 -1.76 -17.79
CA PHE A 153 1.66 -2.46 -18.15
C PHE A 153 1.74 -3.96 -17.87
N ARG A 154 2.84 -4.64 -18.27
CA ARG A 154 3.03 -6.08 -17.98
C ARG A 154 3.09 -6.35 -16.48
N PHE A 155 3.80 -5.52 -15.75
CA PHE A 155 3.88 -5.60 -14.30
C PHE A 155 2.50 -5.49 -13.66
N LEU A 156 1.72 -4.48 -14.01
CA LEU A 156 0.37 -4.29 -13.49
C LEU A 156 -0.56 -5.46 -13.84
N HIS A 157 -0.46 -5.98 -15.07
CA HIS A 157 -1.25 -7.14 -15.47
C HIS A 157 -0.96 -8.37 -14.60
N MET A 158 0.30 -8.59 -14.25
CA MET A 158 0.67 -9.68 -13.34
C MET A 158 0.24 -9.39 -11.90
N LEU A 159 0.48 -8.16 -11.43
CA LEU A 159 0.15 -7.74 -10.07
C LEU A 159 -1.36 -7.83 -9.79
N THR A 160 -2.20 -7.31 -10.69
CA THR A 160 -3.66 -7.35 -10.52
C THR A 160 -4.19 -8.78 -10.40
N ARG A 161 -3.69 -9.69 -11.23
CA ARG A 161 -4.05 -11.11 -11.13
C ARG A 161 -3.58 -11.76 -9.84
N GLN A 162 -2.41 -11.38 -9.37
CA GLN A 162 -1.87 -11.90 -8.11
C GLN A 162 -2.70 -11.43 -6.92
N VAL A 163 -3.09 -10.16 -6.89
CA VAL A 163 -3.98 -9.59 -5.88
C VAL A 163 -5.34 -10.30 -5.88
N GLU A 164 -5.94 -10.49 -7.07
CA GLU A 164 -7.21 -11.21 -7.21
C GLU A 164 -7.12 -12.66 -6.73
N ASN A 165 -6.06 -13.38 -7.11
CA ASN A 165 -5.85 -14.78 -6.69
C ASN A 165 -5.63 -14.92 -5.18
N ALA A 166 -5.08 -13.90 -4.53
CA ALA A 166 -4.89 -13.86 -3.08
C ALA A 166 -6.15 -13.41 -2.32
N GLY A 167 -7.26 -13.12 -3.00
CA GLY A 167 -8.45 -12.58 -2.34
C GLY A 167 -8.26 -11.17 -1.78
N ALA A 168 -7.24 -10.46 -2.23
CA ALA A 168 -6.80 -9.17 -1.70
C ALA A 168 -7.46 -7.99 -2.44
N LEU A 169 -7.24 -6.78 -1.93
CA LEU A 169 -7.68 -5.52 -2.52
C LEU A 169 -6.46 -4.64 -2.79
N ALA A 170 -6.37 -4.01 -3.96
CA ALA A 170 -5.29 -3.09 -4.30
C ALA A 170 -5.79 -1.71 -4.74
N TYR A 171 -5.04 -0.66 -4.34
CA TYR A 171 -5.25 0.73 -4.72
C TYR A 171 -3.99 1.34 -5.32
#